data_3a28fd746a6d3f3825d4a2b8672561c9
#
_entry.id   3a28fd746a6d3f3825d4a2b8672561c9
#
_cell.length_a   1.000
_cell.length_b   1.000
_cell.length_c   1.000
_cell.angle_alpha   90.00
_cell.angle_beta   90.00
_cell.angle_gamma   90.00
#
_symmetry.space_group_name_H-M   'P 1'
#
loop_
_entity.id
_entity.type
_entity.pdbx_description
1 polymer ?
#
loop_
_entity_poly.entity_id
_entity_poly.type
_entity_poly.pdbx_seq_one_letter_code
_entity_poly.pdbx_strand_id
1 'polypeptide(L)'
;MDIYTIAVLIFCGMFSNVMSAIFGIGGGVLMVPILMTVFTDFPIQMVAATSLSIVIGTALINLAYFIRQKIKVSLLSTLLWSLGMIVGVQLGFYASFYMHENIIVGVFVATMLILSVKTFIASKKPAKESISAVGVRDLTVGSLFTTGGGFIAGLTGIGGGSIMAPLIKQLPCVHPSQVAIYSNYMMVLGGIGSMYGYLIKECPYTMVNTYQIGYINFTIIGIVVLSSFVTSFFSMKLRKILSKRVTDLALGFILLFIGIYTTVLKFVL
;
A
#
# COMPACT_ATOMS: atom_id res chain seq x y z
N MET A 1 -22.46 -9.57 8.74
CA MET A 1 -22.25 -8.48 7.76
C MET A 1 -23.51 -8.35 6.91
N ASP A 2 -24.01 -7.15 6.76
CA ASP A 2 -25.18 -6.86 5.95
C ASP A 2 -24.83 -6.90 4.47
N ILE A 3 -25.83 -7.18 3.61
CA ILE A 3 -25.65 -7.26 2.15
C ILE A 3 -25.13 -5.93 1.56
N TYR A 4 -25.53 -4.81 2.17
CA TYR A 4 -25.03 -3.48 1.80
C TYR A 4 -23.53 -3.34 2.04
N THR A 5 -23.03 -3.75 3.20
CA THR A 5 -21.60 -3.74 3.54
C THR A 5 -20.79 -4.60 2.57
N ILE A 6 -21.30 -5.78 2.22
CA ILE A 6 -20.65 -6.66 1.25
C ILE A 6 -20.59 -5.98 -0.13
N ALA A 7 -21.67 -5.37 -0.59
CA ALA A 7 -21.71 -4.66 -1.87
C ALA A 7 -20.71 -3.49 -1.90
N VAL A 8 -20.61 -2.71 -0.82
CA VAL A 8 -19.63 -1.63 -0.67
C VAL A 8 -18.21 -2.17 -0.73
N LEU A 9 -17.89 -3.26 -0.02
CA LEU A 9 -16.56 -3.87 -0.03
C LEU A 9 -16.18 -4.41 -1.43
N ILE A 10 -17.12 -5.01 -2.14
CA ILE A 10 -16.90 -5.47 -3.53
C ILE A 10 -16.57 -4.28 -4.43
N PHE A 11 -17.38 -3.23 -4.39
CA PHE A 11 -17.14 -2.02 -5.19
C PHE A 11 -15.80 -1.36 -4.85
N CYS A 12 -15.52 -1.20 -3.57
CA CYS A 12 -14.26 -0.62 -3.10
C CYS A 12 -13.05 -1.49 -3.47
N GLY A 13 -13.19 -2.82 -3.42
CA GLY A 13 -12.14 -3.75 -3.86
C GLY A 13 -11.84 -3.62 -5.35
N MET A 14 -12.87 -3.57 -6.19
CA MET A 14 -12.72 -3.35 -7.64
C MET A 14 -12.04 -2.01 -7.92
N PHE A 15 -12.50 -0.93 -7.30
CA PHE A 15 -11.95 0.42 -7.48
C PHE A 15 -10.51 0.52 -6.98
N SER A 16 -10.24 -0.02 -5.79
CA SER A 16 -8.90 -0.06 -5.19
C SER A 16 -7.90 -0.81 -6.06
N ASN A 17 -8.32 -1.91 -6.70
CA ASN A 17 -7.46 -2.66 -7.61
C ASN A 17 -7.18 -1.90 -8.91
N VAL A 18 -8.16 -1.19 -9.48
CA VAL A 18 -7.94 -0.32 -10.64
C VAL A 18 -6.85 0.71 -10.31
N MET A 19 -6.96 1.35 -9.16
CA MET A 19 -5.97 2.31 -8.68
C MET A 19 -4.60 1.66 -8.45
N SER A 20 -4.58 0.49 -7.81
CA SER A 20 -3.36 -0.28 -7.55
C SER A 20 -2.62 -0.67 -8.83
N ALA A 21 -3.33 -1.16 -9.83
CA ALA A 21 -2.77 -1.60 -11.10
C ALA A 21 -2.23 -0.43 -11.93
N ILE A 22 -2.96 0.70 -11.98
CA ILE A 22 -2.57 1.89 -12.76
C ILE A 22 -1.35 2.55 -12.14
N PHE A 23 -1.38 2.82 -10.84
CA PHE A 23 -0.37 3.62 -10.15
C PHE A 23 0.75 2.79 -9.54
N GLY A 24 0.54 1.49 -9.34
CA GLY A 24 1.52 0.59 -8.70
C GLY A 24 1.71 0.85 -7.20
N ILE A 25 0.73 1.50 -6.55
CA ILE A 25 0.79 1.92 -5.15
C ILE A 25 0.21 0.91 -4.15
N GLY A 26 -0.38 -0.20 -4.65
CA GLY A 26 -1.17 -1.10 -3.81
C GLY A 26 -2.51 -0.47 -3.38
N GLY A 27 -3.55 -1.28 -3.28
CA GLY A 27 -4.90 -0.78 -2.96
C GLY A 27 -5.09 -0.26 -1.53
N GLY A 28 -4.12 -0.43 -0.63
CA GLY A 28 -4.25 -0.12 0.81
C GLY A 28 -4.49 1.35 1.14
N VAL A 29 -3.99 2.26 0.31
CA VAL A 29 -4.20 3.71 0.52
C VAL A 29 -5.67 4.08 0.60
N LEU A 30 -6.48 3.47 -0.26
CA LEU A 30 -7.93 3.67 -0.29
C LEU A 30 -8.63 2.83 0.78
N MET A 31 -8.09 1.66 1.11
CA MET A 31 -8.74 0.75 2.05
C MET A 31 -8.75 1.26 3.48
N VAL A 32 -7.72 2.01 3.91
CA VAL A 32 -7.69 2.58 5.27
C VAL A 32 -8.90 3.49 5.53
N PRO A 33 -9.13 4.59 4.77
CA PRO A 33 -10.29 5.45 5.01
C PRO A 33 -11.62 4.73 4.77
N ILE A 34 -11.70 3.79 3.82
CA ILE A 34 -12.90 3.00 3.58
C ILE A 34 -13.24 2.15 4.79
N LEU A 35 -12.26 1.41 5.33
CA LEU A 35 -12.47 0.57 6.50
C LEU A 35 -12.83 1.41 7.74
N MET A 36 -12.21 2.57 7.93
CA MET A 36 -12.56 3.50 9.01
C MET A 36 -14.00 4.04 8.88
N THR A 37 -14.50 4.21 7.66
CA THR A 37 -15.87 4.71 7.42
C THR A 37 -16.92 3.62 7.55
N VAL A 38 -16.62 2.42 7.02
CA VAL A 38 -17.57 1.30 7.00
C VAL A 38 -17.63 0.57 8.35
N PHE A 39 -16.50 0.53 9.05
CA PHE A 39 -16.35 -0.16 10.34
C PHE A 39 -15.82 0.81 11.40
N THR A 40 -16.68 1.69 11.89
CA THR A 40 -16.34 2.74 12.86
C THR A 40 -15.82 2.19 14.20
N ASP A 41 -16.22 0.97 14.54
CA ASP A 41 -15.83 0.32 15.80
C ASP A 41 -14.46 -0.40 15.73
N PHE A 42 -13.84 -0.46 14.53
CA PHE A 42 -12.55 -1.13 14.39
C PHE A 42 -11.43 -0.33 15.05
N PRO A 43 -10.63 -0.97 15.91
CA PRO A 43 -9.37 -0.36 16.34
C PRO A 43 -8.51 0.00 15.13
N ILE A 44 -7.81 1.13 15.17
CA ILE A 44 -6.96 1.59 14.04
C ILE A 44 -5.93 0.52 13.63
N GLN A 45 -5.45 -0.29 14.58
CA GLN A 45 -4.54 -1.39 14.31
C GLN A 45 -5.20 -2.50 13.49
N MET A 46 -6.51 -2.75 13.68
CA MET A 46 -7.27 -3.73 12.89
C MET A 46 -7.51 -3.22 11.47
N VAL A 47 -7.80 -1.92 11.33
CA VAL A 47 -7.89 -1.24 10.03
C VAL A 47 -6.56 -1.40 9.29
N ALA A 48 -5.45 -1.08 9.96
CA ALA A 48 -4.11 -1.17 9.39
C ALA A 48 -3.74 -2.60 8.98
N ALA A 49 -3.96 -3.57 9.84
CA ALA A 49 -3.67 -4.99 9.60
C ALA A 49 -4.48 -5.56 8.43
N THR A 50 -5.79 -5.29 8.40
CA THR A 50 -6.68 -5.75 7.33
C THR A 50 -6.34 -5.08 6.00
N SER A 51 -6.08 -3.77 6.00
CA SER A 51 -5.65 -3.02 4.80
C SER A 51 -4.33 -3.56 4.23
N LEU A 52 -3.30 -3.76 5.07
CA LEU A 52 -2.01 -4.33 4.63
C LEU A 52 -2.19 -5.74 4.05
N SER A 53 -3.07 -6.55 4.63
CA SER A 53 -3.35 -7.90 4.13
C SER A 53 -4.08 -7.88 2.78
N ILE A 54 -4.98 -6.94 2.56
CA ILE A 54 -5.61 -6.70 1.25
C ILE A 54 -4.56 -6.31 0.22
N VAL A 55 -3.59 -5.46 0.61
CA VAL A 55 -2.48 -5.06 -0.28
C VAL A 55 -1.64 -6.26 -0.71
N ILE A 56 -1.38 -7.22 0.17
CA ILE A 56 -0.66 -8.44 -0.20
C ILE A 56 -1.42 -9.19 -1.29
N GLY A 57 -2.73 -9.39 -1.11
CA GLY A 57 -3.58 -10.06 -2.09
C GLY A 57 -3.60 -9.36 -3.45
N THR A 58 -3.81 -8.05 -3.47
CA THR A 58 -3.80 -7.26 -4.70
C THR A 58 -2.43 -7.18 -5.35
N ALA A 59 -1.35 -7.13 -4.57
CA ALA A 59 0.02 -7.16 -5.07
C ALA A 59 0.37 -8.51 -5.69
N LEU A 60 -0.09 -9.64 -5.13
CA LEU A 60 0.06 -10.97 -5.73
C LEU A 60 -0.59 -11.04 -7.11
N ILE A 61 -1.82 -10.54 -7.24
CA ILE A 61 -2.53 -10.47 -8.52
C ILE A 61 -1.73 -9.65 -9.53
N ASN A 62 -1.26 -8.47 -9.14
CA ASN A 62 -0.48 -7.59 -9.99
C ASN A 62 0.86 -8.21 -10.36
N LEU A 63 1.53 -8.87 -9.41
CA LEU A 63 2.83 -9.52 -9.63
C LEU A 63 2.74 -10.66 -10.64
N ALA A 64 1.67 -11.48 -10.58
CA ALA A 64 1.43 -12.54 -11.57
C ALA A 64 1.36 -11.98 -13.00
N TYR A 65 0.84 -10.77 -13.16
CA TYR A 65 0.80 -10.08 -14.45
C TYR A 65 2.17 -9.50 -14.84
N PHE A 66 2.90 -8.87 -13.89
CA PHE A 66 4.22 -8.29 -14.16
C PHE A 66 5.28 -9.34 -14.54
N ILE A 67 5.22 -10.52 -13.94
CA ILE A 67 6.12 -11.64 -14.30
C ILE A 67 5.99 -11.99 -15.79
N ARG A 68 4.76 -11.93 -16.34
CA ARG A 68 4.54 -12.17 -17.77
C ARG A 68 5.17 -11.11 -18.68
N GLN A 69 5.45 -9.91 -18.16
CA GLN A 69 6.12 -8.83 -18.91
C GLN A 69 7.63 -9.03 -19.04
N LYS A 70 8.22 -10.02 -18.36
CA LYS A 70 9.65 -10.37 -18.40
C LYS A 70 10.61 -9.21 -18.07
N ILE A 71 10.15 -8.21 -17.29
CA ILE A 71 11.00 -7.09 -16.86
C ILE A 71 11.94 -7.62 -15.76
N LYS A 72 13.24 -7.51 -16.01
CA LYS A 72 14.27 -7.98 -15.08
C LYS A 72 14.40 -7.02 -13.89
N VAL A 73 14.46 -7.56 -12.68
CA VAL A 73 14.75 -6.85 -11.43
C VAL A 73 15.91 -7.58 -10.71
N SER A 74 16.66 -6.83 -9.91
CA SER A 74 17.73 -7.42 -9.09
C SER A 74 17.14 -8.20 -7.93
N LEU A 75 17.41 -9.50 -7.86
CA LEU A 75 16.94 -10.35 -6.77
C LEU A 75 17.48 -9.88 -5.41
N LEU A 76 18.78 -9.54 -5.36
CA LEU A 76 19.43 -9.07 -4.14
C LEU A 76 18.78 -7.80 -3.61
N SER A 77 18.53 -6.82 -4.48
CA SER A 77 17.83 -5.57 -4.11
C SER A 77 16.42 -5.86 -3.59
N THR A 78 15.70 -6.74 -4.29
CA THR A 78 14.34 -7.13 -3.90
C THR A 78 14.32 -7.75 -2.51
N LEU A 79 15.21 -8.67 -2.20
CA LEU A 79 15.28 -9.34 -0.90
C LEU A 79 15.68 -8.39 0.21
N LEU A 80 16.76 -7.61 0.04
CA LEU A 80 17.25 -6.69 1.06
C LEU A 80 16.22 -5.58 1.38
N TRP A 81 15.60 -5.03 0.34
CA TRP A 81 14.57 -4.00 0.52
C TRP A 81 13.28 -4.56 1.13
N SER A 82 12.93 -5.82 0.81
CA SER A 82 11.80 -6.50 1.47
C SER A 82 12.09 -6.78 2.94
N LEU A 83 13.31 -7.18 3.30
CA LEU A 83 13.71 -7.33 4.70
C LEU A 83 13.64 -6.01 5.45
N GLY A 84 14.12 -4.92 4.87
CA GLY A 84 13.96 -3.58 5.44
C GLY A 84 12.48 -3.24 5.68
N MET A 85 11.61 -3.53 4.72
CA MET A 85 10.17 -3.34 4.86
C MET A 85 9.58 -4.18 6.01
N ILE A 86 9.95 -5.47 6.13
CA ILE A 86 9.47 -6.34 7.23
C ILE A 86 9.82 -5.74 8.58
N VAL A 87 11.08 -5.36 8.77
CA VAL A 87 11.54 -4.75 10.02
C VAL A 87 10.77 -3.45 10.30
N GLY A 88 10.66 -2.59 9.29
CA GLY A 88 9.92 -1.33 9.41
C GLY A 88 8.46 -1.54 9.80
N VAL A 89 7.73 -2.41 9.10
CA VAL A 89 6.30 -2.67 9.37
C VAL A 89 6.09 -3.24 10.77
N GLN A 90 6.95 -4.17 11.22
CA GLN A 90 6.86 -4.70 12.58
C GLN A 90 7.07 -3.62 13.63
N LEU A 91 8.11 -2.78 13.47
CA LEU A 91 8.36 -1.66 14.38
C LEU A 91 7.19 -0.66 14.39
N GLY A 92 6.64 -0.32 13.21
CA GLY A 92 5.48 0.57 13.10
C GLY A 92 4.23 0.00 13.75
N PHE A 93 3.97 -1.28 13.55
CA PHE A 93 2.86 -1.98 14.20
C PHE A 93 2.99 -1.93 15.73
N TYR A 94 4.14 -2.33 16.27
CA TYR A 94 4.34 -2.27 17.73
C TYR A 94 4.23 -0.84 18.25
N ALA A 95 4.79 0.14 17.56
CA ALA A 95 4.69 1.55 17.94
C ALA A 95 3.23 2.05 18.00
N SER A 96 2.35 1.53 17.15
CA SER A 96 0.93 1.93 17.11
C SER A 96 0.17 1.69 18.41
N PHE A 97 0.62 0.77 19.27
CA PHE A 97 0.00 0.50 20.57
C PHE A 97 0.38 1.51 21.66
N TYR A 98 1.44 2.25 21.44
CA TYR A 98 1.92 3.29 22.38
C TYR A 98 1.53 4.70 21.93
N MET A 99 0.87 4.84 20.77
CA MET A 99 0.49 6.13 20.20
C MET A 99 -1.03 6.30 20.23
N HIS A 100 -1.47 7.52 20.51
CA HIS A 100 -2.88 7.87 20.37
C HIS A 100 -3.33 7.76 18.91
N GLU A 101 -4.55 7.28 18.70
CA GLU A 101 -5.15 7.11 17.36
C GLU A 101 -5.06 8.37 16.51
N ASN A 102 -5.31 9.56 17.11
CA ASN A 102 -5.22 10.84 16.40
C ASN A 102 -3.82 11.12 15.84
N ILE A 103 -2.75 10.66 16.53
CA ILE A 103 -1.37 10.80 16.04
C ILE A 103 -1.16 9.88 14.83
N ILE A 104 -1.65 8.64 14.90
CA ILE A 104 -1.54 7.67 13.80
C ILE A 104 -2.25 8.20 12.56
N VAL A 105 -3.48 8.70 12.72
CA VAL A 105 -4.26 9.31 11.63
C VAL A 105 -3.57 10.59 11.13
N GLY A 106 -3.00 11.40 12.01
CA GLY A 106 -2.21 12.58 11.64
C GLY A 106 -0.99 12.22 10.78
N VAL A 107 -0.25 11.17 11.15
CA VAL A 107 0.86 10.64 10.34
C VAL A 107 0.38 10.12 8.99
N PHE A 108 -0.78 9.44 8.96
CA PHE A 108 -1.42 9.01 7.71
C PHE A 108 -1.68 10.20 6.78
N VAL A 109 -2.40 11.21 7.28
CA VAL A 109 -2.75 12.42 6.52
C VAL A 109 -1.51 13.16 6.04
N ALA A 110 -0.54 13.40 6.92
CA ALA A 110 0.72 14.06 6.56
C ALA A 110 1.46 13.29 5.46
N THR A 111 1.50 11.96 5.55
CA THR A 111 2.12 11.12 4.52
C THR A 111 1.38 11.27 3.18
N MET A 112 0.05 11.26 3.17
CA MET A 112 -0.74 11.45 1.94
C MET A 112 -0.48 12.80 1.30
N LEU A 113 -0.46 13.87 2.08
CA LEU A 113 -0.20 15.22 1.58
C LEU A 113 1.23 15.35 1.02
N ILE A 114 2.23 14.84 1.74
CA ILE A 114 3.64 14.85 1.27
C ILE A 114 3.78 14.06 -0.03
N LEU A 115 3.18 12.86 -0.12
CA LEU A 115 3.22 12.05 -1.32
C LEU A 115 2.48 12.69 -2.48
N SER A 116 1.35 13.36 -2.23
CA SER A 116 0.61 14.13 -3.23
C SER A 116 1.50 15.25 -3.83
N VAL A 117 2.09 16.09 -2.99
CA VAL A 117 2.99 17.18 -3.44
C VAL A 117 4.19 16.61 -4.21
N LYS A 118 4.86 15.58 -3.69
CA LYS A 118 5.97 14.93 -4.39
C LYS A 118 5.56 14.38 -5.75
N THR A 119 4.37 13.83 -5.87
CA THR A 119 3.84 13.27 -7.12
C THR A 119 3.54 14.37 -8.12
N PHE A 120 2.96 15.50 -7.70
CA PHE A 120 2.77 16.69 -8.56
C PHE A 120 4.11 17.27 -9.06
N ILE A 121 5.12 17.33 -8.21
CA ILE A 121 6.47 17.78 -8.63
C ILE A 121 7.08 16.79 -9.64
N ALA A 122 6.91 15.47 -9.40
CA ALA A 122 7.43 14.43 -10.28
C ALA A 122 6.76 14.41 -11.66
N SER A 123 5.48 14.82 -11.76
CA SER A 123 4.75 14.90 -13.02
C SER A 123 5.36 15.93 -14.01
N LYS A 124 6.07 16.93 -13.48
CA LYS A 124 6.73 17.98 -14.28
C LYS A 124 8.14 17.60 -14.76
N LYS A 125 8.74 16.53 -14.19
CA LYS A 125 10.10 16.09 -14.51
C LYS A 125 10.09 15.06 -15.64
N PRO A 126 11.05 15.14 -16.60
CA PRO A 126 11.21 14.10 -17.61
C PRO A 126 11.53 12.74 -16.97
N ALA A 127 11.27 11.67 -17.70
CA ALA A 127 11.64 10.33 -17.24
C ALA A 127 13.17 10.22 -17.18
N LYS A 128 13.69 9.59 -16.14
CA LYS A 128 15.12 9.36 -15.97
C LYS A 128 15.55 8.26 -16.94
N GLU A 129 16.49 8.54 -17.83
CA GLU A 129 16.93 7.60 -18.86
C GLU A 129 18.18 6.80 -18.47
N SER A 130 19.01 7.31 -17.55
CA SER A 130 20.26 6.63 -17.15
C SER A 130 20.02 5.66 -15.99
N ILE A 131 20.46 4.42 -16.20
CA ILE A 131 20.49 3.38 -15.17
C ILE A 131 21.95 3.17 -14.79
N SER A 132 22.27 3.35 -13.51
CA SER A 132 23.55 2.90 -12.98
C SER A 132 23.43 1.42 -12.55
N ALA A 133 24.54 0.71 -12.58
CA ALA A 133 24.59 -0.62 -11.96
C ALA A 133 24.26 -0.50 -10.46
N VAL A 134 23.59 -1.52 -9.91
CA VAL A 134 23.26 -1.57 -8.49
C VAL A 134 24.53 -1.58 -7.65
N GLY A 135 24.81 -0.51 -6.94
CA GLY A 135 25.94 -0.40 -6.02
C GLY A 135 25.57 -0.71 -4.57
N VAL A 136 26.58 -0.93 -3.73
CA VAL A 136 26.39 -1.13 -2.27
C VAL A 136 25.64 0.04 -1.65
N ARG A 137 25.92 1.26 -2.08
CA ARG A 137 25.21 2.47 -1.63
C ARG A 137 23.71 2.42 -1.95
N ASP A 138 23.33 1.92 -3.13
CA ASP A 138 21.91 1.82 -3.50
C ASP A 138 21.19 0.75 -2.68
N LEU A 139 21.88 -0.33 -2.32
CA LEU A 139 21.34 -1.36 -1.44
C LEU A 139 21.09 -0.82 -0.03
N THR A 140 22.06 -0.10 0.55
CA THR A 140 21.93 0.46 1.90
C THR A 140 20.92 1.58 1.98
N VAL A 141 20.96 2.54 1.06
CA VAL A 141 19.99 3.65 1.02
C VAL A 141 18.58 3.12 0.73
N GLY A 142 18.46 2.15 -0.17
CA GLY A 142 17.19 1.49 -0.46
C GLY A 142 16.64 0.75 0.76
N SER A 143 17.47 0.04 1.52
CA SER A 143 17.04 -0.64 2.76
C SER A 143 16.59 0.37 3.83
N LEU A 144 17.30 1.49 4.01
CA LEU A 144 16.88 2.56 4.91
C LEU A 144 15.53 3.17 4.50
N PHE A 145 15.36 3.43 3.21
CA PHE A 145 14.09 3.95 2.68
C PHE A 145 12.93 2.98 2.90
N THR A 146 13.18 1.68 2.68
CA THR A 146 12.13 0.66 2.85
C THR A 146 11.84 0.38 4.31
N THR A 147 12.82 0.48 5.21
CA THR A 147 12.58 0.40 6.67
C THR A 147 11.76 1.59 7.16
N GLY A 148 12.14 2.81 6.81
CA GLY A 148 11.39 4.02 7.18
C GLY A 148 9.98 4.05 6.58
N GLY A 149 9.85 3.71 5.30
CA GLY A 149 8.55 3.59 4.63
C GLY A 149 7.70 2.45 5.19
N GLY A 150 8.33 1.33 5.56
CA GLY A 150 7.71 0.21 6.24
C GLY A 150 7.18 0.59 7.62
N PHE A 151 7.95 1.36 8.39
CA PHE A 151 7.50 1.88 9.69
C PHE A 151 6.21 2.70 9.56
N ILE A 152 6.17 3.64 8.62
CA ILE A 152 4.96 4.42 8.35
C ILE A 152 3.81 3.51 7.89
N ALA A 153 4.10 2.54 7.02
CA ALA A 153 3.08 1.60 6.52
C ALA A 153 2.51 0.72 7.64
N GLY A 154 3.36 0.21 8.54
CA GLY A 154 2.96 -0.59 9.70
C GLY A 154 2.17 0.19 10.74
N LEU A 155 2.55 1.46 10.93
CA LEU A 155 1.86 2.37 11.85
C LEU A 155 0.45 2.73 11.36
N THR A 156 0.31 3.02 10.06
CA THR A 156 -0.89 3.65 9.49
C THR A 156 -1.75 2.73 8.65
N GLY A 157 -1.23 1.56 8.24
CA GLY A 157 -1.94 0.65 7.35
C GLY A 157 -2.02 1.06 5.88
N ILE A 158 -1.30 2.13 5.47
CA ILE A 158 -1.36 2.68 4.10
C ILE A 158 -1.08 1.63 3.01
N GLY A 159 -0.41 0.55 3.36
CA GLY A 159 0.12 -0.39 2.38
C GLY A 159 1.44 0.12 1.78
N GLY A 160 2.46 -0.72 1.89
CA GLY A 160 3.84 -0.35 1.52
C GLY A 160 4.01 0.25 0.13
N GLY A 161 3.14 -0.11 -0.83
CA GLY A 161 3.32 0.29 -2.23
C GLY A 161 3.28 1.79 -2.49
N SER A 162 2.39 2.52 -1.84
CA SER A 162 2.25 3.96 -2.00
C SER A 162 3.46 4.75 -1.50
N ILE A 163 4.13 4.21 -0.47
CA ILE A 163 5.32 4.80 0.11
C ILE A 163 6.56 4.28 -0.60
N MET A 164 6.62 2.95 -0.86
CA MET A 164 7.79 2.31 -1.48
C MET A 164 8.02 2.78 -2.91
N ALA A 165 6.97 2.88 -3.73
CA ALA A 165 7.12 3.28 -5.11
C ALA A 165 7.81 4.66 -5.27
N PRO A 166 7.39 5.75 -4.60
CA PRO A 166 8.10 7.03 -4.69
C PRO A 166 9.47 7.03 -4.02
N LEU A 167 9.73 6.17 -3.01
CA LEU A 167 11.04 6.08 -2.37
C LEU A 167 12.07 5.39 -3.28
N ILE A 168 11.75 4.20 -3.81
CA ILE A 168 12.68 3.47 -4.68
C ILE A 168 12.87 4.15 -6.04
N LYS A 169 11.89 4.93 -6.53
CA LYS A 169 12.01 5.75 -7.73
C LYS A 169 13.13 6.79 -7.64
N GLN A 170 13.55 7.17 -6.42
CA GLN A 170 14.65 8.11 -6.20
C GLN A 170 16.03 7.45 -6.38
N LEU A 171 16.12 6.13 -6.29
CA LEU A 171 17.38 5.40 -6.44
C LEU A 171 17.89 5.46 -7.88
N PRO A 172 19.20 5.77 -8.11
CA PRO A 172 19.77 5.87 -9.44
C PRO A 172 19.72 4.56 -10.23
N CYS A 173 19.77 3.43 -9.55
CA CYS A 173 19.80 2.08 -10.13
C CYS A 173 18.41 1.57 -10.56
N VAL A 174 17.32 2.29 -10.29
CA VAL A 174 15.95 1.83 -10.58
C VAL A 174 15.37 2.58 -11.77
N HIS A 175 15.05 1.81 -12.83
CA HIS A 175 14.34 2.35 -13.99
C HIS A 175 12.85 2.57 -13.69
N PRO A 176 12.20 3.60 -14.25
CA PRO A 176 10.77 3.87 -14.03
C PRO A 176 9.83 2.67 -14.27
N SER A 177 10.14 1.80 -15.26
CA SER A 177 9.37 0.59 -15.54
C SER A 177 9.48 -0.48 -14.43
N GLN A 178 10.60 -0.50 -13.68
CA GLN A 178 10.87 -1.46 -12.61
C GLN A 178 10.22 -1.07 -11.28
N VAL A 179 9.92 0.22 -11.08
CA VAL A 179 9.40 0.75 -9.80
C VAL A 179 8.18 -0.03 -9.30
N ALA A 180 7.19 -0.22 -10.16
CA ALA A 180 5.97 -0.93 -9.78
C ALA A 180 6.23 -2.41 -9.48
N ILE A 181 7.19 -3.04 -10.16
CA ILE A 181 7.55 -4.43 -9.96
C ILE A 181 8.26 -4.61 -8.62
N TYR A 182 9.29 -3.81 -8.34
CA TYR A 182 9.95 -3.79 -7.04
C TYR A 182 8.97 -3.54 -5.91
N SER A 183 8.09 -2.54 -6.07
CA SER A 183 7.06 -2.21 -5.08
C SER A 183 6.13 -3.40 -4.80
N ASN A 184 5.65 -4.10 -5.84
CA ASN A 184 4.79 -5.26 -5.65
C ASN A 184 5.53 -6.45 -5.03
N TYR A 185 6.79 -6.71 -5.38
CA TYR A 185 7.60 -7.73 -4.70
C TYR A 185 7.77 -7.41 -3.22
N MET A 186 8.09 -6.16 -2.88
CA MET A 186 8.23 -5.74 -1.48
C MET A 186 6.91 -5.85 -0.73
N MET A 187 5.77 -5.49 -1.35
CA MET A 187 4.46 -5.64 -0.73
C MET A 187 4.12 -7.10 -0.44
N VAL A 188 4.46 -8.01 -1.34
CA VAL A 188 4.22 -9.45 -1.14
C VAL A 188 5.17 -10.01 -0.09
N LEU A 189 6.47 -9.90 -0.31
CA LEU A 189 7.49 -10.49 0.59
C LEU A 189 7.50 -9.78 1.94
N GLY A 190 7.52 -8.44 1.91
CA GLY A 190 7.50 -7.60 3.11
C GLY A 190 6.19 -7.73 3.89
N GLY A 191 5.06 -7.77 3.17
CA GLY A 191 3.74 -7.93 3.76
C GLY A 191 3.55 -9.27 4.45
N ILE A 192 3.86 -10.39 3.78
CA ILE A 192 3.77 -11.74 4.36
C ILE A 192 4.66 -11.84 5.60
N GLY A 193 5.92 -11.39 5.53
CA GLY A 193 6.82 -11.41 6.68
C GLY A 193 6.36 -10.51 7.83
N SER A 194 5.56 -9.50 7.53
CA SER A 194 5.02 -8.58 8.54
C SER A 194 3.72 -9.08 9.20
N MET A 195 3.00 -10.03 8.61
CA MET A 195 1.73 -10.53 9.14
C MET A 195 1.87 -11.18 10.52
N TYR A 196 3.05 -11.69 10.85
CA TYR A 196 3.29 -12.41 12.10
C TYR A 196 2.84 -11.62 13.34
N GLY A 197 3.24 -10.35 13.46
CA GLY A 197 2.86 -9.51 14.60
C GLY A 197 1.35 -9.27 14.70
N TYR A 198 0.68 -9.12 13.57
CA TYR A 198 -0.77 -8.89 13.51
C TYR A 198 -1.59 -10.14 13.84
N LEU A 199 -1.07 -11.35 13.51
CA LEU A 199 -1.74 -12.62 13.74
C LEU A 199 -1.65 -13.08 15.20
N ILE A 200 -0.50 -12.86 15.86
CA ILE A 200 -0.25 -13.38 17.21
C ILE A 200 -0.90 -12.51 18.29
N LYS A 201 -0.95 -11.20 18.08
CA LYS A 201 -1.47 -10.29 19.09
C LYS A 201 -2.99 -10.38 19.16
N GLU A 202 -3.52 -10.61 20.35
CA GLU A 202 -4.96 -10.68 20.61
C GLU A 202 -5.59 -9.30 20.34
N CYS A 203 -6.67 -9.30 19.55
CA CYS A 203 -7.46 -8.12 19.28
C CYS A 203 -8.59 -8.00 20.30
N PRO A 204 -8.79 -6.86 20.97
CA PRO A 204 -9.87 -6.66 21.91
C PRO A 204 -11.26 -6.63 21.26
N TYR A 205 -11.30 -6.45 19.93
CA TYR A 205 -12.52 -6.42 19.14
C TYR A 205 -12.63 -7.67 18.26
N THR A 206 -13.79 -8.33 18.30
CA THR A 206 -14.13 -9.46 17.42
C THR A 206 -15.42 -9.19 16.69
N MET A 207 -15.38 -9.29 15.37
CA MET A 207 -16.56 -9.08 14.54
C MET A 207 -17.36 -10.37 14.41
N VAL A 208 -18.63 -10.35 14.82
CA VAL A 208 -19.54 -11.50 14.73
C VAL A 208 -19.75 -11.94 13.28
N ASN A 209 -19.84 -13.25 13.05
CA ASN A 209 -20.05 -13.87 11.74
C ASN A 209 -18.95 -13.54 10.72
N THR A 210 -17.70 -13.40 11.15
CA THR A 210 -16.52 -13.24 10.28
C THR A 210 -15.37 -14.11 10.79
N TYR A 211 -14.48 -14.51 9.88
CA TYR A 211 -13.27 -15.23 10.23
C TYR A 211 -12.15 -14.22 10.49
N GLN A 212 -11.75 -14.11 11.75
CA GLN A 212 -10.74 -13.19 12.24
C GLN A 212 -9.67 -13.93 13.04
N ILE A 213 -8.40 -13.58 12.82
CA ILE A 213 -7.28 -14.04 13.65
C ILE A 213 -6.44 -12.82 14.02
N GLY A 214 -6.28 -12.58 15.32
CA GLY A 214 -5.62 -11.39 15.84
C GLY A 214 -6.29 -10.12 15.29
N TYR A 215 -5.50 -9.24 14.69
CA TYR A 215 -5.97 -7.99 14.08
C TYR A 215 -6.37 -8.11 12.61
N ILE A 216 -6.38 -9.33 12.04
CA ILE A 216 -6.64 -9.55 10.61
C ILE A 216 -8.02 -10.16 10.42
N ASN A 217 -8.90 -9.50 9.65
CA ASN A 217 -10.20 -10.02 9.27
C ASN A 217 -10.15 -10.64 7.87
N PHE A 218 -10.05 -11.97 7.81
CA PHE A 218 -9.92 -12.73 6.57
C PHE A 218 -11.18 -12.70 5.70
N THR A 219 -12.36 -12.52 6.29
CA THR A 219 -13.62 -12.41 5.53
C THR A 219 -13.61 -11.14 4.67
N ILE A 220 -13.23 -10.00 5.25
CA ILE A 220 -13.12 -8.73 4.52
C ILE A 220 -12.05 -8.84 3.43
N ILE A 221 -10.88 -9.40 3.77
CA ILE A 221 -9.79 -9.62 2.82
C ILE A 221 -10.26 -10.48 1.64
N GLY A 222 -10.95 -11.59 1.91
CA GLY A 222 -11.45 -12.48 0.88
C GLY A 222 -12.39 -11.76 -0.09
N ILE A 223 -13.37 -11.01 0.42
CA ILE A 223 -14.32 -10.26 -0.40
C ILE A 223 -13.59 -9.24 -1.28
N VAL A 224 -12.68 -8.44 -0.69
CA VAL A 224 -11.98 -7.37 -1.40
C VAL A 224 -10.97 -7.92 -2.42
N VAL A 225 -10.21 -8.95 -2.07
CA VAL A 225 -9.22 -9.55 -2.99
C VAL A 225 -9.89 -10.29 -4.13
N LEU A 226 -10.96 -11.04 -3.88
CA LEU A 226 -11.72 -11.71 -4.94
C LEU A 226 -12.37 -10.71 -5.90
N SER A 227 -12.96 -9.65 -5.38
CA SER A 227 -13.53 -8.59 -6.24
C SER A 227 -12.44 -7.85 -7.03
N SER A 228 -11.26 -7.65 -6.43
CA SER A 228 -10.09 -7.08 -7.09
C SER A 228 -9.61 -7.93 -8.26
N PHE A 229 -9.66 -9.25 -8.15
CA PHE A 229 -9.26 -10.15 -9.22
C PHE A 229 -10.07 -9.93 -10.50
N VAL A 230 -11.38 -9.69 -10.38
CA VAL A 230 -12.29 -9.44 -11.52
C VAL A 230 -11.83 -8.23 -12.35
N THR A 231 -11.38 -7.16 -11.70
CA THR A 231 -10.98 -5.92 -12.39
C THR A 231 -9.51 -5.89 -12.81
N SER A 232 -8.68 -6.81 -12.32
CA SER A 232 -7.23 -6.77 -12.53
C SER A 232 -6.84 -6.81 -14.02
N PHE A 233 -7.53 -7.63 -14.78
CA PHE A 233 -7.26 -7.81 -16.22
C PHE A 233 -7.53 -6.52 -17.01
N PHE A 234 -8.62 -5.84 -16.69
CA PHE A 234 -9.00 -4.57 -17.33
C PHE A 234 -8.07 -3.43 -16.91
N SER A 235 -7.75 -3.36 -15.63
CA SER A 235 -6.91 -2.32 -15.04
C SER A 235 -5.51 -2.30 -15.63
N MET A 236 -4.93 -3.48 -15.88
CA MET A 236 -3.60 -3.61 -16.47
C MET A 236 -3.56 -3.23 -17.95
N LYS A 237 -4.66 -3.38 -18.68
CA LYS A 237 -4.77 -2.84 -20.05
C LYS A 237 -4.81 -1.30 -20.02
N LEU A 238 -5.60 -0.73 -19.12
CA LEU A 238 -5.74 0.71 -18.97
C LEU A 238 -4.40 1.39 -18.63
N ARG A 239 -3.58 0.77 -17.76
CA ARG A 239 -2.24 1.25 -17.42
C ARG A 239 -1.34 1.45 -18.64
N LYS A 240 -1.44 0.59 -19.66
CA LYS A 240 -0.59 0.68 -20.87
C LYS A 240 -0.92 1.88 -21.77
N ILE A 241 -2.14 2.38 -21.67
CA ILE A 241 -2.66 3.45 -22.51
C ILE A 241 -2.38 4.82 -21.87
N LEU A 242 -2.31 4.89 -20.55
CA LEU A 242 -2.14 6.14 -19.82
C LEU A 242 -0.70 6.67 -19.90
N SER A 243 -0.57 7.95 -20.25
CA SER A 243 0.72 8.62 -20.23
C SER A 243 1.21 8.83 -18.79
N LYS A 244 2.54 8.85 -18.60
CA LYS A 244 3.16 9.08 -17.29
C LYS A 244 2.62 10.33 -16.59
N ARG A 245 2.48 11.44 -17.34
CA ARG A 245 2.01 12.72 -16.79
C ARG A 245 0.57 12.61 -16.25
N VAL A 246 -0.32 11.99 -17.00
CA VAL A 246 -1.71 11.79 -16.59
C VAL A 246 -1.76 10.88 -15.36
N THR A 247 -0.97 9.82 -15.35
CA THR A 247 -0.88 8.89 -14.21
C THR A 247 -0.39 9.60 -12.95
N ASP A 248 0.72 10.37 -13.04
CA ASP A 248 1.27 11.08 -11.87
C ASP A 248 0.30 12.19 -11.39
N LEU A 249 -0.37 12.92 -12.28
CA LEU A 249 -1.36 13.93 -11.89
C LEU A 249 -2.59 13.30 -11.20
N ALA A 250 -3.16 12.26 -11.80
CA ALA A 250 -4.32 11.58 -11.24
C ALA A 250 -3.98 10.97 -9.86
N LEU A 251 -2.80 10.37 -9.71
CA LEU A 251 -2.34 9.88 -8.41
C LEU A 251 -2.22 11.02 -7.39
N GLY A 252 -1.62 12.15 -7.76
CA GLY A 252 -1.50 13.31 -6.87
C GLY A 252 -2.84 13.81 -6.36
N PHE A 253 -3.84 13.92 -7.23
CA PHE A 253 -5.20 14.32 -6.84
C PHE A 253 -5.89 13.29 -5.95
N ILE A 254 -5.73 12.00 -6.21
CA ILE A 254 -6.31 10.94 -5.38
C ILE A 254 -5.70 10.97 -3.97
N LEU A 255 -4.38 11.09 -3.86
CA LEU A 255 -3.71 11.18 -2.56
C LEU A 255 -4.15 12.44 -1.78
N LEU A 256 -4.30 13.57 -2.47
CA LEU A 256 -4.81 14.81 -1.87
C LEU A 256 -6.24 14.63 -1.35
N PHE A 257 -7.12 14.05 -2.20
CA PHE A 257 -8.51 13.79 -1.83
C PHE A 257 -8.61 12.86 -0.61
N ILE A 258 -7.83 11.78 -0.58
CA ILE A 258 -7.79 10.83 0.55
C ILE A 258 -7.32 11.55 1.83
N GLY A 259 -6.26 12.36 1.74
CA GLY A 259 -5.76 13.12 2.88
C GLY A 259 -6.81 14.08 3.44
N ILE A 260 -7.48 14.85 2.59
CA ILE A 260 -8.55 15.77 2.98
C ILE A 260 -9.75 15.00 3.57
N TYR A 261 -10.21 13.95 2.88
CA TYR A 261 -11.33 13.12 3.33
C TYR A 261 -11.09 12.54 4.73
N THR A 262 -9.90 11.96 4.94
CA THR A 262 -9.56 11.37 6.25
C THR A 262 -9.45 12.44 7.34
N THR A 263 -8.98 13.64 7.01
CA THR A 263 -8.94 14.76 7.95
C THR A 263 -10.36 15.17 8.37
N VAL A 264 -11.26 15.31 7.42
CA VAL A 264 -12.67 15.66 7.70
C VAL A 264 -13.35 14.56 8.52
N LEU A 265 -13.15 13.28 8.12
CA LEU A 265 -13.76 12.14 8.81
C LEU A 265 -13.35 12.04 10.29
N LYS A 266 -12.08 12.35 10.62
CA LYS A 266 -11.55 12.13 11.97
C LYS A 266 -11.58 13.34 12.87
N PHE A 267 -11.45 14.55 12.31
CA PHE A 267 -11.26 15.78 13.10
C PHE A 267 -12.43 16.77 12.98
N VAL A 268 -13.37 16.56 12.05
CA VAL A 268 -14.50 17.45 11.84
C VAL A 268 -15.83 16.75 12.15
N LEU A 269 -15.98 15.48 11.78
CA LEU A 269 -17.14 14.62 12.09
C LEU A 269 -16.89 13.78 13.33
#